data_534c2ba41443da650a8acdbc8c78389c
#
_entry.id   534c2ba41443da650a8acdbc8c78389c
#
_cell.length_a   1.000
_cell.length_b   1.000
_cell.length_c   1.000
_cell.angle_alpha   90.00
_cell.angle_beta   90.00
_cell.angle_gamma   90.00
#
_symmetry.space_group_name_H-M   'P 1'
#
loop_
_entity.id
_entity.type
_entity.pdbx_description
1 polymer ?
#
loop_
_entity_poly.entity_id
_entity_poly.type
_entity_poly.pdbx_seq_one_letter_code
_entity_poly.pdbx_strand_id
1 'polypeptide(L)'
;MKFKLAILAAAIVVALPVTAKPFKWASAGEISTWDIHSQNNALQNGIHAAVYESLVYYNSKTFKVEPVLATSWQMISPTQWRFNLRQNVKFSDGSALTADDVAFSLQRSLSRSSNFAIYAQGIDRVVKVNDNTVDIMLKGANPVLLNQLTELRIMSKAWAEKNNSVEPKDIRNVTQETFANRNAMGTGAYVLKEWQPDQRMVMTRNPAWWGWAANVATTNVTEIIYTPIKSEATRVAAMLSGEVDMMLDPSPQDLPRLRSNANLKVVDGVENRTIFFGMDQFRDELTGSNIKGKNPLKDVRVRKALYQAIDSETLTRVTMRGLAQATGAMVAPMVAGWTEGVHKRMPFDPEAARKLLAEAGYKDGFEVDFACPNNRYINDEEICQAVTSMWAKIGVRAKLRTLPLVTYFPMIQRFEASIYMLGWGVPTFDTLYSAQSLFRTVGTGGDGNYNLGRYSNPRMDLVVDRIKTETDLPVRNRSLTEALQLSNDTVSHIPLHNQIIPWAMKKNIDIVHRADNRIDWRVLKVN
;
A
#
# COMPACT_ATOMS: atom_id res chain seq x y z
N MET A 1 -40.31 3.78 -70.83
CA MET A 1 -39.63 4.41 -69.67
C MET A 1 -40.10 3.74 -68.41
N LYS A 2 -39.30 2.91 -67.79
CA LYS A 2 -39.63 2.24 -66.53
C LYS A 2 -38.80 2.90 -65.38
N PHE A 3 -39.48 3.67 -64.52
CA PHE A 3 -38.82 4.25 -63.32
C PHE A 3 -38.65 3.13 -62.25
N LYS A 4 -37.44 2.87 -61.85
CA LYS A 4 -37.11 2.04 -60.69
C LYS A 4 -37.07 2.93 -59.45
N LEU A 5 -37.99 2.75 -58.52
CA LEU A 5 -38.00 3.36 -57.21
C LEU A 5 -36.99 2.58 -56.32
N ALA A 6 -35.92 3.24 -55.88
CA ALA A 6 -35.01 2.69 -54.91
C ALA A 6 -35.50 3.08 -53.51
N ILE A 7 -35.93 2.10 -52.71
CA ILE A 7 -36.32 2.30 -51.31
C ILE A 7 -35.03 2.25 -50.49
N LEU A 8 -34.66 3.39 -49.90
CA LEU A 8 -33.55 3.50 -48.96
C LEU A 8 -34.07 3.07 -47.56
N ALA A 9 -33.70 1.88 -47.12
CA ALA A 9 -34.01 1.41 -45.77
C ALA A 9 -33.05 2.08 -44.78
N ALA A 10 -33.54 3.07 -44.05
CA ALA A 10 -32.81 3.64 -42.92
C ALA A 10 -32.86 2.66 -41.75
N ALA A 11 -31.74 2.03 -41.42
CA ALA A 11 -31.58 1.22 -40.21
C ALA A 11 -31.61 2.14 -38.99
N ILE A 12 -32.71 2.20 -38.27
CA ILE A 12 -32.78 2.85 -36.96
C ILE A 12 -32.06 1.94 -35.96
N VAL A 13 -30.85 2.29 -35.60
CA VAL A 13 -30.16 1.69 -34.47
C VAL A 13 -30.85 2.14 -33.20
N VAL A 14 -31.72 1.31 -32.66
CA VAL A 14 -32.35 1.50 -31.35
C VAL A 14 -31.25 1.27 -30.33
N ALA A 15 -30.67 2.34 -29.81
CA ALA A 15 -29.80 2.27 -28.64
C ALA A 15 -30.64 1.83 -27.43
N LEU A 16 -30.53 0.56 -27.06
CA LEU A 16 -31.14 0.08 -25.81
C LEU A 16 -30.61 0.93 -24.66
N PRO A 17 -31.49 1.43 -23.76
CA PRO A 17 -31.03 2.19 -22.61
C PRO A 17 -30.10 1.30 -21.77
N VAL A 18 -28.85 1.71 -21.59
CA VAL A 18 -27.95 1.10 -20.61
C VAL A 18 -28.60 1.31 -19.25
N THR A 19 -29.16 0.26 -18.67
CA THR A 19 -29.70 0.31 -17.30
C THR A 19 -28.60 0.78 -16.37
N ALA A 20 -28.84 1.91 -15.69
CA ALA A 20 -27.93 2.47 -14.74
C ALA A 20 -27.63 1.43 -13.65
N LYS A 21 -26.35 1.08 -13.45
CA LYS A 21 -25.89 0.17 -12.39
C LYS A 21 -25.00 0.94 -11.43
N PRO A 22 -25.59 1.66 -10.44
CA PRO A 22 -24.80 2.32 -9.41
C PRO A 22 -24.16 1.28 -8.51
N PHE A 23 -22.95 1.60 -8.01
CA PHE A 23 -22.24 0.84 -7.01
C PHE A 23 -22.01 1.74 -5.79
N LYS A 24 -22.60 1.37 -4.67
CA LYS A 24 -22.51 2.10 -3.39
C LYS A 24 -21.57 1.38 -2.45
N TRP A 25 -20.57 2.07 -1.94
CA TRP A 25 -19.64 1.45 -1.00
C TRP A 25 -19.22 2.38 0.13
N ALA A 26 -18.74 1.80 1.21
CA ALA A 26 -18.32 2.52 2.41
C ALA A 26 -16.99 2.00 2.95
N SER A 27 -16.23 2.91 3.57
CA SER A 27 -15.13 2.58 4.46
C SER A 27 -15.09 3.56 5.63
N ALA A 28 -14.19 3.34 6.59
CA ALA A 28 -14.02 4.25 7.72
C ALA A 28 -13.32 5.57 7.34
N GLY A 29 -12.51 5.55 6.27
CA GLY A 29 -11.67 6.66 5.88
C GLY A 29 -12.37 7.73 5.04
N GLU A 30 -11.72 8.87 4.91
CA GLU A 30 -12.08 9.92 3.95
C GLU A 30 -10.83 10.31 3.16
N ILE A 31 -11.01 10.76 1.92
CA ILE A 31 -9.92 11.38 1.18
C ILE A 31 -9.74 12.83 1.63
N SER A 32 -8.53 13.31 1.55
CA SER A 32 -8.22 14.69 1.98
C SER A 32 -8.15 15.66 0.81
N THR A 33 -7.98 15.15 -0.41
CA THR A 33 -7.76 15.98 -1.61
C THR A 33 -7.93 15.15 -2.87
N TRP A 34 -8.26 15.81 -4.00
CA TRP A 34 -8.22 15.23 -5.35
C TRP A 34 -6.89 15.48 -6.06
N ASP A 35 -6.01 16.30 -5.49
CA ASP A 35 -4.67 16.47 -6.03
C ASP A 35 -3.85 15.19 -5.86
N ILE A 36 -3.44 14.62 -7.00
CA ILE A 36 -2.78 13.30 -7.09
C ILE A 36 -1.40 13.23 -6.43
N HIS A 37 -0.79 14.36 -6.09
CA HIS A 37 0.55 14.39 -5.49
C HIS A 37 0.58 14.95 -4.05
N SER A 38 -0.54 15.46 -3.55
CA SER A 38 -0.61 16.14 -2.24
C SER A 38 -0.73 15.19 -1.05
N GLN A 39 -1.25 13.98 -1.24
CA GLN A 39 -1.43 12.98 -0.18
C GLN A 39 -1.23 11.57 -0.69
N ASN A 40 -0.42 10.78 0.00
CA ASN A 40 -0.14 9.39 -0.32
C ASN A 40 -0.68 8.46 0.79
N ASN A 41 -1.87 7.89 0.57
CA ASN A 41 -2.44 6.84 1.39
C ASN A 41 -3.24 5.85 0.52
N ALA A 42 -3.41 4.61 1.01
CA ALA A 42 -3.99 3.52 0.23
C ALA A 42 -5.42 3.79 -0.24
N LEU A 43 -6.31 4.30 0.65
CA LEU A 43 -7.71 4.60 0.30
C LEU A 43 -7.79 5.65 -0.80
N GLN A 44 -7.10 6.79 -0.61
CA GLN A 44 -7.09 7.88 -1.58
C GLN A 44 -6.51 7.45 -2.92
N ASN A 45 -5.38 6.73 -2.90
CA ASN A 45 -4.76 6.20 -4.12
C ASN A 45 -5.69 5.23 -4.85
N GLY A 46 -6.46 4.42 -4.10
CA GLY A 46 -7.49 3.52 -4.67
C GLY A 46 -8.65 4.27 -5.32
N ILE A 47 -9.16 5.33 -4.69
CA ILE A 47 -10.24 6.17 -5.23
C ILE A 47 -9.74 6.95 -6.45
N HIS A 48 -8.55 7.56 -6.38
CA HIS A 48 -7.96 8.29 -7.50
C HIS A 48 -7.77 7.42 -8.75
N ALA A 49 -7.56 6.11 -8.59
CA ALA A 49 -7.43 5.17 -9.71
C ALA A 49 -8.68 5.03 -10.59
N ALA A 50 -9.85 5.49 -10.13
CA ALA A 50 -11.04 5.57 -10.95
C ALA A 50 -10.96 6.69 -12.00
N VAL A 51 -10.31 7.81 -11.64
CA VAL A 51 -10.29 9.06 -12.40
C VAL A 51 -8.96 9.29 -13.12
N TYR A 52 -7.86 8.91 -12.48
CA TYR A 52 -6.51 9.12 -13.01
C TYR A 52 -5.82 7.80 -13.35
N GLU A 53 -5.05 7.80 -14.41
CA GLU A 53 -4.24 6.65 -14.82
C GLU A 53 -2.74 6.95 -14.70
N SER A 54 -1.95 5.89 -14.62
CA SER A 54 -0.48 5.90 -14.66
C SER A 54 0.03 5.34 -15.99
N LEU A 55 1.32 5.41 -16.24
CA LEU A 55 1.92 4.82 -17.45
C LEU A 55 1.70 3.31 -17.51
N VAL A 56 1.83 2.65 -16.37
CA VAL A 56 1.73 1.21 -16.20
C VAL A 56 0.93 0.88 -14.94
N TYR A 57 0.47 -0.35 -14.81
CA TYR A 57 -0.44 -0.77 -13.74
C TYR A 57 -0.12 -2.19 -13.27
N TYR A 58 -0.43 -2.52 -12.01
CA TYR A 58 -0.39 -3.90 -11.54
C TYR A 58 -1.67 -4.67 -11.92
N ASN A 59 -1.51 -5.78 -12.62
CA ASN A 59 -2.59 -6.74 -12.76
C ASN A 59 -3.04 -7.22 -11.38
N SER A 60 -4.34 -7.09 -11.09
CA SER A 60 -4.90 -7.38 -9.76
C SER A 60 -4.81 -8.87 -9.34
N LYS A 61 -4.59 -9.78 -10.29
CA LYS A 61 -4.47 -11.22 -10.03
C LYS A 61 -3.03 -11.71 -10.00
N THR A 62 -2.20 -11.18 -10.91
CA THR A 62 -0.82 -11.69 -11.11
C THR A 62 0.25 -10.82 -10.49
N PHE A 63 -0.09 -9.59 -10.07
CA PHE A 63 0.82 -8.55 -9.57
C PHE A 63 1.95 -8.19 -10.56
N LYS A 64 1.81 -8.58 -11.84
CA LYS A 64 2.72 -8.16 -12.91
C LYS A 64 2.37 -6.77 -13.39
N VAL A 65 3.40 -6.02 -13.79
CA VAL A 65 3.22 -4.71 -14.40
C VAL A 65 2.71 -4.86 -15.83
N GLU A 66 1.63 -4.14 -16.16
CA GLU A 66 0.95 -4.17 -17.45
C GLU A 66 0.84 -2.77 -18.06
N PRO A 67 0.70 -2.67 -19.41
CA PRO A 67 0.52 -1.41 -20.13
C PRO A 67 -0.81 -0.71 -19.77
N VAL A 68 -0.76 0.64 -19.61
CA VAL A 68 -1.95 1.50 -19.52
C VAL A 68 -1.80 2.69 -20.45
N LEU A 69 -1.32 3.85 -19.99
CA LEU A 69 -1.03 5.02 -20.83
C LEU A 69 0.23 4.81 -21.67
N ALA A 70 1.19 4.01 -21.20
CA ALA A 70 2.25 3.48 -22.04
C ALA A 70 1.81 2.14 -22.65
N THR A 71 2.00 1.97 -23.96
CA THR A 71 1.71 0.70 -24.67
C THR A 71 2.91 -0.24 -24.68
N SER A 72 4.12 0.32 -24.58
CA SER A 72 5.37 -0.41 -24.49
C SER A 72 6.46 0.46 -23.88
N TRP A 73 7.52 -0.19 -23.41
CA TRP A 73 8.71 0.47 -22.88
C TRP A 73 9.96 -0.36 -23.16
N GLN A 74 11.10 0.32 -23.16
CA GLN A 74 12.40 -0.30 -23.37
C GLN A 74 13.46 0.41 -22.52
N MET A 75 14.29 -0.35 -21.83
CA MET A 75 15.51 0.15 -21.21
C MET A 75 16.56 0.36 -22.32
N ILE A 76 16.85 1.63 -22.66
CA ILE A 76 17.85 2.02 -23.66
C ILE A 76 19.26 1.90 -23.06
N SER A 77 19.38 2.29 -21.79
CA SER A 77 20.57 2.13 -20.96
C SER A 77 20.15 1.97 -19.50
N PRO A 78 21.03 1.62 -18.55
CA PRO A 78 20.70 1.55 -17.14
C PRO A 78 20.08 2.83 -16.55
N THR A 79 20.34 3.99 -17.20
CA THR A 79 19.85 5.30 -16.76
C THR A 79 18.87 5.95 -17.74
N GLN A 80 18.40 5.22 -18.76
CA GLN A 80 17.44 5.75 -19.74
C GLN A 80 16.40 4.70 -20.12
N TRP A 81 15.14 5.03 -19.90
CA TRP A 81 14.00 4.22 -20.32
C TRP A 81 13.13 5.00 -21.29
N ARG A 82 12.76 4.39 -22.43
CA ARG A 82 11.84 4.94 -23.43
C ARG A 82 10.46 4.33 -23.24
N PHE A 83 9.43 5.17 -23.26
CA PHE A 83 8.02 4.77 -23.19
C PHE A 83 7.28 5.29 -24.42
N ASN A 84 6.54 4.40 -25.10
CA ASN A 84 5.63 4.75 -26.18
C ASN A 84 4.22 4.90 -25.57
N LEU A 85 3.63 6.09 -25.73
CA LEU A 85 2.33 6.42 -25.18
C LEU A 85 1.19 5.92 -26.07
N ARG A 86 0.07 5.61 -25.47
CA ARG A 86 -1.16 5.25 -26.15
C ARG A 86 -1.69 6.47 -26.90
N GLN A 87 -2.03 6.25 -28.17
CA GLN A 87 -2.63 7.28 -29.01
C GLN A 87 -4.13 7.42 -28.71
N ASN A 88 -4.69 8.59 -29.04
CA ASN A 88 -6.12 8.92 -28.90
C ASN A 88 -6.67 8.82 -27.46
N VAL A 89 -5.81 8.92 -26.45
CA VAL A 89 -6.23 9.09 -25.07
C VAL A 89 -6.68 10.53 -24.85
N LYS A 90 -7.81 10.70 -24.17
CA LYS A 90 -8.36 12.02 -23.83
C LYS A 90 -8.54 12.17 -22.33
N PHE A 91 -8.29 13.36 -21.84
CA PHE A 91 -8.77 13.77 -20.52
C PHE A 91 -10.30 13.93 -20.54
N SER A 92 -10.89 14.04 -19.35
CA SER A 92 -12.34 14.12 -19.19
C SER A 92 -12.98 15.40 -19.79
N ASP A 93 -12.19 16.43 -20.09
CA ASP A 93 -12.62 17.63 -20.82
C ASP A 93 -12.50 17.49 -22.36
N GLY A 94 -12.01 16.34 -22.84
CA GLY A 94 -11.82 16.05 -24.26
C GLY A 94 -10.45 16.44 -24.82
N SER A 95 -9.59 17.12 -24.06
CA SER A 95 -8.21 17.43 -24.47
C SER A 95 -7.37 16.15 -24.58
N ALA A 96 -6.41 16.14 -25.53
CA ALA A 96 -5.56 14.99 -25.77
C ALA A 96 -4.46 14.85 -24.72
N LEU A 97 -4.17 13.61 -24.29
CA LEU A 97 -2.96 13.29 -23.54
C LEU A 97 -1.74 13.34 -24.46
N THR A 98 -0.69 13.98 -24.01
CA THR A 98 0.60 14.07 -24.71
C THR A 98 1.79 13.78 -23.81
N ALA A 99 2.97 13.69 -24.40
CA ALA A 99 4.24 13.56 -23.68
C ALA A 99 4.51 14.73 -22.71
N ASP A 100 3.96 15.92 -22.98
CA ASP A 100 4.10 17.08 -22.10
C ASP A 100 3.37 16.86 -20.76
N ASP A 101 2.20 16.20 -20.77
CA ASP A 101 1.46 15.87 -19.56
C ASP A 101 2.20 14.84 -18.70
N VAL A 102 2.83 13.87 -19.36
CA VAL A 102 3.67 12.86 -18.67
C VAL A 102 4.88 13.52 -18.02
N ALA A 103 5.62 14.34 -18.80
CA ALA A 103 6.80 15.04 -18.29
C ALA A 103 6.42 15.97 -17.12
N PHE A 104 5.34 16.73 -17.27
CA PHE A 104 4.81 17.60 -16.22
C PHE A 104 4.48 16.82 -14.95
N SER A 105 3.71 15.73 -15.07
CA SER A 105 3.23 14.97 -13.90
C SER A 105 4.36 14.30 -13.14
N LEU A 106 5.32 13.69 -13.86
CA LEU A 106 6.49 13.07 -13.22
C LEU A 106 7.39 14.12 -12.57
N GLN A 107 7.63 15.27 -13.23
CA GLN A 107 8.39 16.37 -12.64
C GLN A 107 7.68 16.97 -11.43
N ARG A 108 6.35 17.13 -11.47
CA ARG A 108 5.52 17.61 -10.37
C ARG A 108 5.58 16.68 -9.15
N SER A 109 5.70 15.37 -9.36
CA SER A 109 5.85 14.40 -8.27
C SER A 109 7.17 14.54 -7.50
N LEU A 110 8.19 15.18 -8.08
CA LEU A 110 9.47 15.49 -7.45
C LEU A 110 9.46 16.78 -6.62
N SER A 111 8.41 17.59 -6.73
CA SER A 111 8.26 18.82 -5.96
C SER A 111 8.41 18.57 -4.45
N ARG A 112 9.01 19.54 -3.75
CA ARG A 112 9.25 19.45 -2.29
C ARG A 112 7.97 19.24 -1.48
N SER A 113 6.85 19.74 -1.97
CA SER A 113 5.52 19.60 -1.35
C SER A 113 4.80 18.29 -1.73
N SER A 114 5.36 17.49 -2.64
CA SER A 114 4.78 16.23 -3.08
C SER A 114 5.00 15.10 -2.06
N ASN A 115 3.93 14.37 -1.76
CA ASN A 115 4.02 13.14 -0.98
C ASN A 115 4.37 11.89 -1.82
N PHE A 116 4.61 12.07 -3.15
CA PHE A 116 4.95 11.00 -4.09
C PHE A 116 6.42 10.99 -4.51
N ALA A 117 7.24 11.91 -4.00
CA ALA A 117 8.66 11.97 -4.30
C ALA A 117 9.40 10.64 -4.02
N ILE A 118 8.93 9.86 -3.05
CA ILE A 118 9.48 8.52 -2.73
C ILE A 118 9.46 7.57 -3.93
N TYR A 119 8.50 7.71 -4.85
CA TYR A 119 8.42 6.89 -6.06
C TYR A 119 9.17 7.51 -7.25
N ALA A 120 9.43 8.80 -7.21
CA ALA A 120 10.00 9.55 -8.33
C ALA A 120 11.47 9.95 -8.12
N GLN A 121 12.01 9.88 -6.90
CA GLN A 121 13.32 10.43 -6.54
C GLN A 121 14.50 9.89 -7.37
N GLY A 122 14.36 8.70 -7.97
CA GLY A 122 15.32 8.13 -8.90
C GLY A 122 15.31 8.77 -10.29
N ILE A 123 14.25 9.52 -10.62
CA ILE A 123 14.13 10.24 -11.90
C ILE A 123 14.99 11.51 -11.84
N ASP A 124 15.81 11.72 -12.86
CA ASP A 124 16.55 12.97 -13.07
C ASP A 124 15.67 13.97 -13.82
N ARG A 125 15.23 13.58 -15.02
CA ARG A 125 14.34 14.38 -15.88
C ARG A 125 13.56 13.50 -16.84
N VAL A 126 12.49 14.04 -17.41
CA VAL A 126 11.71 13.41 -18.48
C VAL A 126 11.89 14.25 -19.75
N VAL A 127 12.24 13.59 -20.83
CA VAL A 127 12.50 14.20 -22.13
C VAL A 127 11.40 13.81 -23.10
N LYS A 128 10.69 14.77 -23.63
CA LYS A 128 9.77 14.57 -24.75
C LYS A 128 10.57 14.26 -26.02
N VAL A 129 10.37 13.08 -26.60
CA VAL A 129 10.94 12.71 -27.90
C VAL A 129 10.03 13.19 -29.04
N ASN A 130 8.72 12.95 -28.86
CA ASN A 130 7.62 13.46 -29.67
C ASN A 130 6.32 13.42 -28.84
N ASP A 131 5.16 13.74 -29.41
CA ASP A 131 3.90 13.80 -28.66
C ASP A 131 3.47 12.46 -28.06
N ASN A 132 3.95 11.34 -28.59
CA ASN A 132 3.60 10.00 -28.14
C ASN A 132 4.80 9.19 -27.61
N THR A 133 5.95 9.82 -27.34
CA THR A 133 7.14 9.12 -26.86
C THR A 133 7.88 9.99 -25.85
N VAL A 134 8.19 9.40 -24.69
CA VAL A 134 9.00 10.03 -23.65
C VAL A 134 10.19 9.16 -23.28
N ASP A 135 11.31 9.81 -22.98
CA ASP A 135 12.45 9.19 -22.30
C ASP A 135 12.49 9.63 -20.84
N ILE A 136 12.50 8.67 -19.94
CA ILE A 136 12.73 8.92 -18.50
C ILE A 136 14.21 8.71 -18.25
N MET A 137 14.89 9.80 -17.90
CA MET A 137 16.31 9.81 -17.53
C MET A 137 16.41 9.62 -16.02
N LEU A 138 17.29 8.74 -15.58
CA LEU A 138 17.47 8.36 -14.18
C LEU A 138 18.81 8.87 -13.66
N LYS A 139 18.88 9.19 -12.37
CA LYS A 139 20.12 9.56 -11.66
C LYS A 139 21.11 8.40 -11.54
N GLY A 140 20.62 7.16 -11.63
CA GLY A 140 21.36 5.90 -11.57
C GLY A 140 20.48 4.77 -12.04
N ALA A 141 21.01 3.56 -12.17
CA ALA A 141 20.20 2.38 -12.49
C ALA A 141 19.06 2.22 -11.47
N ASN A 142 17.85 1.96 -11.96
CA ASN A 142 16.65 1.79 -11.12
C ASN A 142 15.83 0.58 -11.62
N PRO A 143 16.10 -0.61 -11.12
CA PRO A 143 15.42 -1.84 -11.54
C PRO A 143 13.95 -1.91 -11.13
N VAL A 144 13.49 -1.03 -10.22
CA VAL A 144 12.10 -0.96 -9.76
C VAL A 144 11.31 0.21 -10.37
N LEU A 145 11.84 0.87 -11.39
CA LEU A 145 11.18 2.02 -12.03
C LEU A 145 9.74 1.70 -12.43
N LEU A 146 9.50 0.57 -13.10
CA LEU A 146 8.17 0.18 -13.56
C LEU A 146 7.18 0.03 -12.38
N ASN A 147 7.64 -0.55 -11.28
CA ASN A 147 6.84 -0.71 -10.08
C ASN A 147 6.49 0.65 -9.45
N GLN A 148 7.44 1.58 -9.42
CA GLN A 148 7.22 2.94 -8.91
C GLN A 148 6.25 3.74 -9.79
N LEU A 149 6.35 3.56 -11.12
CA LEU A 149 5.47 4.23 -12.09
C LEU A 149 3.99 3.80 -11.97
N THR A 150 3.68 2.65 -11.35
CA THR A 150 2.28 2.28 -11.07
C THR A 150 1.59 3.23 -10.11
N GLU A 151 2.35 3.89 -9.22
CA GLU A 151 1.84 4.85 -8.23
C GLU A 151 1.82 6.30 -8.75
N LEU A 152 2.58 6.61 -9.83
CA LEU A 152 2.70 7.95 -10.39
C LEU A 152 1.64 8.19 -11.47
N ARG A 153 0.57 8.88 -11.10
CA ARG A 153 -0.54 9.20 -12.00
C ARG A 153 -0.27 10.42 -12.85
N ILE A 154 -0.93 10.49 -14.01
CA ILE A 154 -0.79 11.58 -14.97
C ILE A 154 -1.98 12.53 -14.87
N MET A 155 -1.68 13.82 -14.86
CA MET A 155 -2.66 14.91 -14.85
C MET A 155 -2.39 15.85 -16.05
N SER A 156 -3.42 16.54 -16.52
CA SER A 156 -3.29 17.50 -17.61
C SER A 156 -2.46 18.72 -17.17
N LYS A 157 -1.37 18.98 -17.89
CA LYS A 157 -0.53 20.15 -17.70
C LYS A 157 -1.33 21.44 -17.92
N ALA A 158 -2.05 21.53 -19.05
CA ALA A 158 -2.83 22.72 -19.41
C ALA A 158 -3.92 23.03 -18.39
N TRP A 159 -4.59 21.97 -17.85
CA TRP A 159 -5.58 22.14 -16.79
C TRP A 159 -4.95 22.64 -15.49
N ALA A 160 -3.79 22.09 -15.11
CA ALA A 160 -3.08 22.51 -13.90
C ALA A 160 -2.62 23.97 -14.00
N GLU A 161 -2.09 24.37 -15.15
CA GLU A 161 -1.66 25.77 -15.42
C GLU A 161 -2.86 26.72 -15.38
N LYS A 162 -3.95 26.40 -16.08
CA LYS A 162 -5.18 27.21 -16.12
C LYS A 162 -5.78 27.44 -14.73
N ASN A 163 -5.64 26.46 -13.83
CA ASN A 163 -6.28 26.48 -12.50
C ASN A 163 -5.29 26.76 -11.36
N ASN A 164 -4.10 27.30 -11.63
CA ASN A 164 -3.07 27.61 -10.63
C ASN A 164 -2.74 26.42 -9.72
N SER A 165 -2.66 25.21 -10.30
CA SER A 165 -2.44 23.95 -9.59
C SER A 165 -1.15 23.23 -10.07
N VAL A 166 -0.18 24.00 -10.59
CA VAL A 166 1.11 23.48 -11.09
C VAL A 166 1.88 22.80 -9.97
N GLU A 167 1.92 23.38 -8.77
CA GLU A 167 2.58 22.80 -7.60
C GLU A 167 1.58 22.11 -6.69
N PRO A 168 1.88 20.88 -6.22
CA PRO A 168 1.05 20.22 -5.21
C PRO A 168 1.15 20.97 -3.88
N LYS A 169 0.13 20.89 -3.04
CA LYS A 169 0.18 21.40 -1.67
C LYS A 169 0.30 20.26 -0.68
N ASP A 170 1.22 20.37 0.27
CA ASP A 170 1.26 19.44 1.39
C ASP A 170 0.05 19.71 2.29
N ILE A 171 -0.94 18.83 2.26
CA ILE A 171 -2.21 19.01 2.98
C ILE A 171 -2.07 19.06 4.50
N ARG A 172 -0.93 18.64 5.06
CA ARG A 172 -0.66 18.74 6.50
C ARG A 172 -0.45 20.18 6.96
N ASN A 173 -0.09 21.07 6.03
CA ASN A 173 0.24 22.45 6.28
C ASN A 173 -0.55 23.41 5.38
N VAL A 174 -1.72 23.00 4.88
CA VAL A 174 -2.50 23.81 3.94
C VAL A 174 -3.21 24.93 4.67
N THR A 175 -2.73 26.17 4.46
CA THR A 175 -3.49 27.39 4.76
C THR A 175 -4.34 27.85 3.57
N GLN A 176 -4.02 27.37 2.34
CA GLN A 176 -4.75 27.70 1.11
C GLN A 176 -4.78 26.45 0.19
N GLU A 177 -5.99 26.03 -0.15
CA GLU A 177 -6.20 24.96 -1.14
C GLU A 177 -6.00 25.49 -2.56
N THR A 178 -5.49 24.60 -3.45
CA THR A 178 -5.52 24.83 -4.90
C THR A 178 -6.83 24.31 -5.48
N PHE A 179 -7.13 24.69 -6.72
CA PHE A 179 -8.28 24.14 -7.44
C PHE A 179 -8.24 22.61 -7.54
N ALA A 180 -7.04 22.02 -7.72
CA ALA A 180 -6.84 20.57 -7.80
C ALA A 180 -7.16 19.84 -6.47
N ASN A 181 -7.17 20.53 -5.34
CA ASN A 181 -7.56 19.88 -4.08
C ASN A 181 -9.04 19.49 -4.06
N ARG A 182 -9.91 20.18 -4.78
CA ARG A 182 -11.36 19.97 -4.82
C ARG A 182 -11.88 19.43 -6.16
N ASN A 183 -11.08 19.46 -7.20
CA ASN A 183 -11.48 19.08 -8.56
C ASN A 183 -10.51 18.07 -9.16
N ALA A 184 -11.02 17.25 -10.06
CA ALA A 184 -10.24 16.22 -10.73
C ALA A 184 -10.33 16.34 -12.25
N MET A 185 -9.20 16.11 -12.94
CA MET A 185 -9.10 16.05 -14.39
C MET A 185 -8.12 14.91 -14.76
N GLY A 186 -8.66 13.77 -15.11
CA GLY A 186 -7.88 12.58 -15.46
C GLY A 186 -8.33 11.93 -16.75
N THR A 187 -7.65 10.88 -17.13
CA THR A 187 -7.91 10.07 -18.34
C THR A 187 -8.71 8.81 -18.03
N GLY A 188 -9.09 8.56 -16.77
CA GLY A 188 -9.61 7.29 -16.28
C GLY A 188 -11.03 6.94 -16.71
N ALA A 189 -11.47 5.75 -16.29
CA ALA A 189 -12.78 5.17 -16.62
C ALA A 189 -13.97 5.94 -16.03
N TYR A 190 -13.75 6.75 -15.01
CA TYR A 190 -14.77 7.55 -14.34
C TYR A 190 -14.33 9.00 -14.22
N VAL A 191 -15.31 9.89 -14.01
CA VAL A 191 -15.15 11.33 -13.82
C VAL A 191 -15.77 11.70 -12.48
N LEU A 192 -15.09 12.54 -11.71
CA LEU A 192 -15.64 13.12 -10.50
C LEU A 192 -16.84 14.01 -10.84
N LYS A 193 -18.01 13.69 -10.29
CA LYS A 193 -19.23 14.47 -10.44
C LYS A 193 -19.48 15.37 -9.23
N GLU A 194 -19.25 14.83 -8.04
CA GLU A 194 -19.53 15.52 -6.78
C GLU A 194 -18.62 14.98 -5.68
N TRP A 195 -18.13 15.86 -4.82
CA TRP A 195 -17.48 15.50 -3.58
C TRP A 195 -17.85 16.46 -2.46
N GLN A 196 -18.55 15.94 -1.47
CA GLN A 196 -18.89 16.61 -0.22
C GLN A 196 -18.10 15.89 0.90
N PRO A 197 -17.00 16.47 1.42
CA PRO A 197 -16.18 15.85 2.44
C PRO A 197 -16.99 15.37 3.64
N ASP A 198 -16.60 14.20 4.18
CA ASP A 198 -17.27 13.50 5.29
C ASP A 198 -18.75 13.12 5.03
N GLN A 199 -19.26 13.29 3.83
CA GLN A 199 -20.65 12.97 3.50
C GLN A 199 -20.75 12.01 2.33
N ARG A 200 -20.29 12.43 1.13
CA ARG A 200 -20.53 11.67 -0.09
C ARG A 200 -19.59 12.08 -1.22
N MET A 201 -19.22 11.08 -2.02
CA MET A 201 -18.54 11.28 -3.30
C MET A 201 -19.27 10.52 -4.39
N VAL A 202 -19.41 11.13 -5.56
CA VAL A 202 -20.02 10.53 -6.74
C VAL A 202 -19.09 10.64 -7.93
N MET A 203 -18.82 9.50 -8.56
CA MET A 203 -18.09 9.42 -9.81
C MET A 203 -18.96 8.75 -10.85
N THR A 204 -18.99 9.29 -12.07
CA THR A 204 -19.80 8.75 -13.18
C THR A 204 -18.90 8.19 -14.28
N ARG A 205 -19.39 7.18 -14.99
CA ARG A 205 -18.68 6.57 -16.11
C ARG A 205 -18.23 7.64 -17.13
N ASN A 206 -16.97 7.59 -17.52
CA ASN A 206 -16.41 8.42 -18.59
C ASN A 206 -16.70 7.73 -19.95
N PRO A 207 -17.64 8.21 -20.77
CA PRO A 207 -17.97 7.54 -22.03
C PRO A 207 -16.84 7.61 -23.07
N ALA A 208 -15.96 8.60 -22.94
CA ALA A 208 -14.83 8.82 -23.83
C ALA A 208 -13.55 8.08 -23.43
N TRP A 209 -13.59 7.27 -22.36
CA TRP A 209 -12.42 6.53 -21.93
C TRP A 209 -11.97 5.50 -22.98
N TRP A 210 -10.69 5.55 -23.32
CA TRP A 210 -10.06 4.69 -24.34
C TRP A 210 -10.23 3.19 -24.07
N GLY A 211 -10.31 2.80 -22.81
CA GLY A 211 -10.37 1.40 -22.39
C GLY A 211 -11.65 0.68 -22.76
N TRP A 212 -12.76 1.38 -23.06
CA TRP A 212 -14.00 0.75 -23.54
C TRP A 212 -13.80 0.14 -24.93
N ALA A 213 -13.22 0.90 -25.85
CA ALA A 213 -12.93 0.42 -27.21
C ALA A 213 -11.83 -0.65 -27.24
N ALA A 214 -10.87 -0.58 -26.33
CA ALA A 214 -9.79 -1.54 -26.19
C ALA A 214 -10.17 -2.83 -25.44
N ASN A 215 -11.39 -2.92 -24.89
CA ASN A 215 -11.89 -4.05 -24.09
C ASN A 215 -10.99 -4.42 -22.90
N VAL A 216 -10.31 -3.44 -22.31
CA VAL A 216 -9.43 -3.66 -21.14
C VAL A 216 -10.19 -3.62 -19.80
N ALA A 217 -11.49 -3.32 -19.85
CA ALA A 217 -12.36 -3.34 -18.68
C ALA A 217 -13.56 -4.25 -18.91
N THR A 218 -13.99 -4.90 -17.85
CA THR A 218 -15.19 -5.75 -17.84
C THR A 218 -16.30 -5.18 -16.95
N THR A 219 -16.08 -4.02 -16.33
CA THR A 219 -17.04 -3.35 -15.45
C THR A 219 -18.31 -2.94 -16.21
N ASN A 220 -19.45 -3.10 -15.56
CA ASN A 220 -20.75 -2.61 -16.01
C ASN A 220 -21.30 -1.48 -15.13
N VAL A 221 -20.50 -1.01 -14.17
CA VAL A 221 -20.87 0.08 -13.26
C VAL A 221 -20.91 1.41 -14.00
N THR A 222 -22.00 2.16 -13.83
CA THR A 222 -22.21 3.46 -14.47
C THR A 222 -21.99 4.64 -13.52
N GLU A 223 -22.15 4.39 -12.23
CA GLU A 223 -21.97 5.38 -11.18
C GLU A 223 -21.36 4.72 -9.93
N ILE A 224 -20.36 5.35 -9.33
CA ILE A 224 -19.74 4.95 -8.07
C ILE A 224 -20.12 5.97 -7.02
N ILE A 225 -20.71 5.51 -5.92
CA ILE A 225 -21.09 6.35 -4.79
C ILE A 225 -20.30 5.85 -3.57
N TYR A 226 -19.44 6.70 -3.04
CA TYR A 226 -18.68 6.46 -1.82
C TYR A 226 -19.26 7.25 -0.66
N THR A 227 -19.44 6.58 0.49
CA THR A 227 -19.88 7.20 1.75
C THR A 227 -18.86 6.86 2.84
N PRO A 228 -18.13 7.85 3.40
CA PRO A 228 -17.28 7.62 4.56
C PRO A 228 -18.14 7.40 5.80
N ILE A 229 -18.08 6.21 6.39
CA ILE A 229 -18.82 5.86 7.62
C ILE A 229 -17.81 5.49 8.71
N LYS A 230 -17.45 6.45 9.54
CA LYS A 230 -16.42 6.31 10.60
C LYS A 230 -16.80 5.26 11.65
N SER A 231 -18.07 5.28 12.11
CA SER A 231 -18.57 4.32 13.07
C SER A 231 -18.68 2.91 12.46
N GLU A 232 -18.00 1.96 13.02
CA GLU A 232 -18.02 0.57 12.57
C GLU A 232 -19.43 -0.06 12.66
N ALA A 233 -20.10 0.11 13.80
CA ALA A 233 -21.46 -0.39 13.98
C ALA A 233 -22.44 0.18 12.94
N THR A 234 -22.32 1.48 12.61
CA THR A 234 -23.11 2.14 11.56
C THR A 234 -22.78 1.58 10.18
N ARG A 235 -21.49 1.32 9.89
CA ARG A 235 -21.04 0.77 8.61
C ARG A 235 -21.57 -0.66 8.40
N VAL A 236 -21.53 -1.49 9.45
CA VAL A 236 -22.12 -2.85 9.44
C VAL A 236 -23.65 -2.78 9.28
N ALA A 237 -24.33 -1.86 9.96
CA ALA A 237 -25.76 -1.66 9.82
C ALA A 237 -26.14 -1.27 8.38
N ALA A 238 -25.40 -0.35 7.75
CA ALA A 238 -25.59 0.05 6.35
C ALA A 238 -25.40 -1.12 5.38
N MET A 239 -24.43 -2.02 5.64
CA MET A 239 -24.24 -3.24 4.83
C MET A 239 -25.40 -4.23 5.02
N LEU A 240 -25.86 -4.45 6.22
CA LEU A 240 -26.95 -5.39 6.53
C LEU A 240 -28.32 -4.91 6.03
N SER A 241 -28.57 -3.60 6.05
CA SER A 241 -29.80 -2.99 5.51
C SER A 241 -29.82 -2.94 3.97
N GLY A 242 -28.64 -3.11 3.34
CA GLY A 242 -28.49 -2.98 1.89
C GLY A 242 -28.35 -1.53 1.40
N GLU A 243 -28.15 -0.56 2.27
CA GLU A 243 -27.87 0.84 1.94
C GLU A 243 -26.58 0.95 1.11
N VAL A 244 -25.56 0.14 1.43
CA VAL A 244 -24.33 -0.01 0.63
C VAL A 244 -24.27 -1.41 0.01
N ASP A 245 -23.56 -1.52 -1.13
CA ASP A 245 -23.35 -2.77 -1.83
C ASP A 245 -22.06 -3.48 -1.36
N MET A 246 -21.14 -2.71 -0.80
CA MET A 246 -19.86 -3.21 -0.28
C MET A 246 -19.35 -2.34 0.85
N MET A 247 -18.67 -2.95 1.81
CA MET A 247 -17.85 -2.25 2.80
C MET A 247 -16.45 -2.85 2.88
N LEU A 248 -15.45 -1.98 3.05
CA LEU A 248 -14.07 -2.38 3.35
C LEU A 248 -13.89 -2.54 4.86
N ASP A 249 -12.97 -3.44 5.22
CA ASP A 249 -12.40 -3.62 6.55
C ASP A 249 -13.47 -3.76 7.66
N PRO A 250 -14.45 -4.69 7.54
CA PRO A 250 -15.29 -5.04 8.66
C PRO A 250 -14.45 -5.64 9.80
N SER A 251 -14.85 -5.38 11.06
CA SER A 251 -14.13 -5.91 12.20
C SER A 251 -14.22 -7.44 12.28
N PRO A 252 -13.21 -8.08 12.91
CA PRO A 252 -13.26 -9.52 13.17
C PRO A 252 -14.49 -9.96 13.95
N GLN A 253 -15.02 -9.09 14.81
CA GLN A 253 -16.19 -9.35 15.65
C GLN A 253 -17.49 -9.45 14.84
N ASP A 254 -17.61 -8.69 13.77
CA ASP A 254 -18.80 -8.62 12.93
C ASP A 254 -18.83 -9.65 11.79
N LEU A 255 -17.69 -10.27 11.47
CA LEU A 255 -17.59 -11.23 10.37
C LEU A 255 -18.57 -12.43 10.49
N PRO A 256 -18.76 -13.06 11.67
CA PRO A 256 -19.75 -14.14 11.77
C PRO A 256 -21.16 -13.70 11.37
N ARG A 257 -21.58 -12.50 11.76
CA ARG A 257 -22.88 -11.93 11.42
C ARG A 257 -23.00 -11.60 9.94
N LEU A 258 -21.96 -11.05 9.33
CA LEU A 258 -21.93 -10.74 7.90
C LEU A 258 -21.92 -12.02 7.05
N ARG A 259 -21.13 -13.04 7.43
CA ARG A 259 -21.05 -14.33 6.72
C ARG A 259 -22.33 -15.16 6.82
N SER A 260 -23.08 -15.06 7.92
CA SER A 260 -24.36 -15.77 8.08
C SER A 260 -25.53 -15.14 7.31
N ASN A 261 -25.37 -13.90 6.80
CA ASN A 261 -26.43 -13.25 6.02
C ASN A 261 -26.54 -13.86 4.61
N ALA A 262 -27.75 -14.35 4.28
CA ALA A 262 -28.02 -15.04 3.02
C ALA A 262 -27.77 -14.17 1.75
N ASN A 263 -27.83 -12.84 1.86
CA ASN A 263 -27.67 -11.91 0.75
C ASN A 263 -26.23 -11.38 0.60
N LEU A 264 -25.34 -11.67 1.56
CA LEU A 264 -23.98 -11.15 1.60
C LEU A 264 -22.96 -12.26 1.35
N LYS A 265 -21.79 -11.84 0.92
CA LYS A 265 -20.56 -12.63 0.94
C LYS A 265 -19.42 -11.79 1.54
N VAL A 266 -18.49 -12.49 2.18
CA VAL A 266 -17.23 -11.90 2.64
C VAL A 266 -16.10 -12.57 1.86
N VAL A 267 -15.26 -11.75 1.25
CA VAL A 267 -14.04 -12.18 0.55
C VAL A 267 -12.85 -11.74 1.37
N ASP A 268 -11.98 -12.69 1.70
CA ASP A 268 -10.79 -12.45 2.51
C ASP A 268 -9.53 -12.60 1.62
N GLY A 269 -8.49 -11.85 1.91
CA GLY A 269 -7.21 -11.98 1.24
C GLY A 269 -6.06 -11.46 2.08
N VAL A 270 -4.88 -12.00 1.83
CA VAL A 270 -3.65 -11.55 2.48
C VAL A 270 -3.30 -10.15 1.97
N GLU A 271 -3.11 -9.21 2.91
CA GLU A 271 -2.60 -7.87 2.61
C GLU A 271 -1.09 -7.92 2.34
N ASN A 272 -0.57 -7.02 1.52
CA ASN A 272 0.87 -6.86 1.29
C ASN A 272 1.61 -6.23 2.48
N ARG A 273 1.04 -6.35 3.67
CA ARG A 273 1.53 -5.79 4.93
C ARG A 273 1.99 -6.88 5.88
N THR A 274 3.17 -6.69 6.48
CA THR A 274 3.64 -7.48 7.61
C THR A 274 3.57 -6.66 8.89
N ILE A 275 2.96 -7.22 9.93
CA ILE A 275 2.99 -6.68 11.30
C ILE A 275 4.19 -7.28 12.02
N PHE A 276 4.95 -6.44 12.72
CA PHE A 276 6.19 -6.85 13.38
C PHE A 276 6.52 -5.96 14.58
N PHE A 277 7.45 -6.41 15.40
CA PHE A 277 8.10 -5.58 16.42
C PHE A 277 9.49 -5.16 15.97
N GLY A 278 9.78 -3.86 16.11
CA GLY A 278 11.11 -3.31 16.05
C GLY A 278 11.70 -3.15 17.44
N MET A 279 13.03 -3.19 17.55
CA MET A 279 13.78 -3.21 18.82
C MET A 279 14.94 -2.23 18.76
N ASP A 280 15.15 -1.44 19.80
CA ASP A 280 16.28 -0.52 19.91
C ASP A 280 17.58 -1.30 20.07
N GLN A 281 18.37 -1.33 19.01
CA GLN A 281 19.67 -2.02 18.97
C GLN A 281 20.85 -1.04 19.00
N PHE A 282 20.58 0.24 19.28
CA PHE A 282 21.58 1.31 19.17
C PHE A 282 22.03 1.87 20.52
N ARG A 283 21.09 2.25 21.40
CA ARG A 283 21.42 2.85 22.68
C ARG A 283 22.28 1.93 23.53
N ASP A 284 23.13 2.51 24.37
CA ASP A 284 23.93 1.73 25.33
C ASP A 284 23.09 1.30 26.54
N GLU A 285 22.03 2.04 26.85
CA GLU A 285 21.05 1.70 27.88
C GLU A 285 19.63 1.94 27.37
N LEU A 286 18.72 0.99 27.58
CA LEU A 286 17.33 1.08 27.16
C LEU A 286 16.53 2.01 28.07
N THR A 287 15.66 2.83 27.46
CA THR A 287 14.66 3.60 28.19
C THR A 287 13.69 2.66 28.89
N GLY A 288 13.37 2.94 30.15
CA GLY A 288 12.42 2.16 30.96
C GLY A 288 12.88 0.76 31.37
N SER A 289 14.16 0.39 31.14
CA SER A 289 14.75 -0.87 31.59
C SER A 289 15.32 -0.74 33.00
N ASN A 290 15.29 -1.86 33.74
CA ASN A 290 15.99 -2.02 35.02
C ASN A 290 17.47 -2.38 34.85
N ILE A 291 17.91 -2.74 33.64
CA ILE A 291 19.30 -3.00 33.30
C ILE A 291 20.03 -1.68 33.05
N LYS A 292 21.05 -1.39 33.82
CA LYS A 292 21.84 -0.16 33.72
C LYS A 292 23.16 -0.38 32.99
N GLY A 293 23.58 0.61 32.18
CA GLY A 293 24.80 0.59 31.41
C GLY A 293 24.90 -0.47 30.32
N LYS A 294 23.81 -1.17 30.02
CA LYS A 294 23.74 -2.20 28.95
C LYS A 294 22.40 -2.19 28.27
N ASN A 295 22.42 -2.55 26.99
CA ASN A 295 21.23 -2.76 26.18
C ASN A 295 21.09 -4.26 25.86
N PRO A 296 20.17 -4.98 26.52
CA PRO A 296 19.93 -6.39 26.24
C PRO A 296 19.57 -6.68 24.77
N LEU A 297 18.90 -5.75 24.09
CA LEU A 297 18.43 -5.94 22.71
C LEU A 297 19.56 -5.87 21.66
N LYS A 298 20.79 -5.44 22.03
CA LYS A 298 21.98 -5.57 21.17
C LYS A 298 22.40 -7.03 20.98
N ASP A 299 22.13 -7.90 21.97
CA ASP A 299 22.46 -9.32 21.89
C ASP A 299 21.42 -10.09 21.05
N VAL A 300 21.86 -10.74 19.98
CA VAL A 300 21.00 -11.54 19.11
C VAL A 300 20.31 -12.70 19.84
N ARG A 301 20.93 -13.25 20.90
CA ARG A 301 20.34 -14.32 21.73
C ARG A 301 19.12 -13.83 22.47
N VAL A 302 19.16 -12.60 22.98
CA VAL A 302 18.00 -11.96 23.64
C VAL A 302 16.88 -11.73 22.62
N ARG A 303 17.19 -11.21 21.41
CA ARG A 303 16.18 -11.01 20.37
C ARG A 303 15.56 -12.34 19.91
N LYS A 304 16.38 -13.41 19.76
CA LYS A 304 15.89 -14.77 19.48
C LYS A 304 14.97 -15.30 20.59
N ALA A 305 15.34 -15.08 21.85
CA ALA A 305 14.51 -15.48 22.98
C ALA A 305 13.14 -14.79 22.96
N LEU A 306 13.10 -13.48 22.73
CA LEU A 306 11.84 -12.73 22.59
C LEU A 306 11.01 -13.28 21.42
N TYR A 307 11.61 -13.63 20.30
CA TYR A 307 10.94 -14.20 19.15
C TYR A 307 10.35 -15.58 19.45
N GLN A 308 11.14 -16.51 19.99
CA GLN A 308 10.72 -17.88 20.30
C GLN A 308 9.69 -17.96 21.42
N ALA A 309 9.59 -16.94 22.25
CA ALA A 309 8.55 -16.84 23.28
C ALA A 309 7.16 -16.50 22.74
N ILE A 310 7.02 -16.12 21.48
CA ILE A 310 5.75 -15.70 20.87
C ILE A 310 5.05 -16.91 20.23
N ASP A 311 3.92 -17.32 20.80
CA ASP A 311 3.01 -18.30 20.24
C ASP A 311 2.18 -17.67 19.11
N SER A 312 2.71 -17.80 17.89
CA SER A 312 2.07 -17.22 16.70
C SER A 312 0.77 -17.93 16.32
N GLU A 313 0.62 -19.20 16.63
CA GLU A 313 -0.63 -19.94 16.39
C GLU A 313 -1.77 -19.40 17.26
N THR A 314 -1.50 -19.21 18.55
CA THR A 314 -2.47 -18.58 19.45
C THR A 314 -2.79 -17.15 19.02
N LEU A 315 -1.80 -16.35 18.63
CA LEU A 315 -2.06 -14.99 18.12
C LEU A 315 -2.97 -15.01 16.88
N THR A 316 -2.69 -15.83 15.88
CA THR A 316 -3.48 -15.87 14.65
C THR A 316 -4.89 -16.42 14.87
N ARG A 317 -5.02 -17.50 15.65
CA ARG A 317 -6.30 -18.17 15.87
C ARG A 317 -7.20 -17.42 16.87
N VAL A 318 -6.64 -16.98 18.00
CA VAL A 318 -7.41 -16.40 19.10
C VAL A 318 -7.46 -14.89 18.99
N THR A 319 -6.31 -14.22 18.98
CA THR A 319 -6.26 -12.75 19.01
C THR A 319 -6.76 -12.17 17.68
N MET A 320 -6.29 -12.73 16.54
CA MET A 320 -6.66 -12.27 15.20
C MET A 320 -7.94 -12.94 14.66
N ARG A 321 -8.53 -13.91 15.38
CA ARG A 321 -9.75 -14.64 14.96
C ARG A 321 -9.65 -15.19 13.53
N GLY A 322 -8.48 -15.64 13.12
CA GLY A 322 -8.19 -16.15 11.77
C GLY A 322 -7.88 -15.08 10.72
N LEU A 323 -7.90 -13.78 11.06
CA LEU A 323 -7.53 -12.70 10.12
C LEU A 323 -6.03 -12.39 10.13
N ALA A 324 -5.22 -13.43 10.17
CA ALA A 324 -3.77 -13.33 10.12
C ALA A 324 -3.16 -14.62 9.56
N GLN A 325 -2.06 -14.47 8.82
CA GLN A 325 -1.18 -15.54 8.42
C GLN A 325 0.17 -15.34 9.09
N ALA A 326 0.54 -16.21 10.03
CA ALA A 326 1.83 -16.13 10.71
C ALA A 326 2.97 -16.18 9.70
N THR A 327 3.98 -15.32 9.88
CA THR A 327 5.12 -15.24 8.96
C THR A 327 6.44 -15.00 9.69
N GLY A 328 7.54 -15.57 9.16
CA GLY A 328 8.90 -15.21 9.51
C GLY A 328 9.48 -14.14 8.60
N ALA A 329 8.81 -13.82 7.48
CA ALA A 329 9.28 -12.84 6.52
C ALA A 329 8.79 -11.42 6.85
N MET A 330 9.64 -10.44 6.57
CA MET A 330 9.31 -9.01 6.70
C MET A 330 8.56 -8.45 5.47
N VAL A 331 8.10 -9.33 4.60
CA VAL A 331 7.26 -9.03 3.43
C VAL A 331 6.19 -10.11 3.23
N ALA A 332 5.10 -9.77 2.57
CA ALA A 332 4.03 -10.72 2.26
C ALA A 332 4.37 -11.61 1.04
N PRO A 333 3.66 -12.75 0.85
CA PRO A 333 3.99 -13.75 -0.18
C PRO A 333 4.04 -13.24 -1.63
N MET A 334 3.26 -12.20 -1.96
CA MET A 334 3.23 -11.61 -3.30
C MET A 334 4.38 -10.64 -3.59
N VAL A 335 5.25 -10.36 -2.62
CA VAL A 335 6.36 -9.41 -2.77
C VAL A 335 7.60 -10.13 -3.31
N ALA A 336 8.24 -9.56 -4.32
CA ALA A 336 9.47 -10.12 -4.89
C ALA A 336 10.56 -10.31 -3.82
N GLY A 337 11.22 -11.46 -3.83
CA GLY A 337 12.21 -11.88 -2.83
C GLY A 337 11.65 -12.80 -1.75
N TRP A 338 10.31 -12.89 -1.60
CA TRP A 338 9.69 -13.85 -0.69
C TRP A 338 9.91 -15.29 -1.17
N THR A 339 10.16 -16.19 -0.23
CA THR A 339 10.23 -17.65 -0.44
C THR A 339 9.69 -18.39 0.79
N GLU A 340 9.30 -19.64 0.64
CA GLU A 340 8.91 -20.50 1.76
C GLU A 340 10.02 -20.60 2.84
N GLY A 341 11.29 -20.54 2.44
CA GLY A 341 12.41 -20.56 3.37
C GLY A 341 12.42 -19.36 4.30
N VAL A 342 12.27 -18.13 3.76
CA VAL A 342 12.25 -16.90 4.58
C VAL A 342 10.92 -16.74 5.33
N HIS A 343 9.85 -17.36 4.83
CA HIS A 343 8.53 -17.35 5.49
C HIS A 343 8.52 -18.16 6.79
N LYS A 344 9.36 -19.18 6.88
CA LYS A 344 9.39 -20.09 8.04
C LYS A 344 9.78 -19.34 9.30
N ARG A 345 8.88 -19.35 10.30
CA ARG A 345 9.13 -18.75 11.62
C ARG A 345 10.08 -19.61 12.46
N MET A 346 10.77 -18.97 13.41
CA MET A 346 11.36 -19.70 14.53
C MET A 346 10.25 -20.43 15.30
N PRO A 347 10.49 -21.69 15.73
CA PRO A 347 9.51 -22.43 16.51
C PRO A 347 9.21 -21.71 17.83
N PHE A 348 7.96 -21.78 18.26
CA PHE A 348 7.57 -21.38 19.60
C PHE A 348 8.20 -22.35 20.61
N ASP A 349 9.11 -21.87 21.45
CA ASP A 349 9.81 -22.67 22.46
C ASP A 349 10.24 -21.77 23.64
N PRO A 350 9.39 -21.62 24.65
CA PRO A 350 9.70 -20.80 25.84
C PRO A 350 10.87 -21.34 26.66
N GLU A 351 11.14 -22.65 26.62
CA GLU A 351 12.28 -23.26 27.35
C GLU A 351 13.61 -22.87 26.66
N ALA A 352 13.69 -23.01 25.33
CA ALA A 352 14.83 -22.54 24.57
C ALA A 352 15.03 -21.03 24.73
N ALA A 353 13.94 -20.25 24.79
CA ALA A 353 13.99 -18.82 25.03
C ALA A 353 14.61 -18.48 26.40
N ARG A 354 14.21 -19.17 27.49
CA ARG A 354 14.81 -18.99 28.81
C ARG A 354 16.32 -19.35 28.82
N LYS A 355 16.68 -20.42 28.11
CA LYS A 355 18.09 -20.84 27.98
C LYS A 355 18.92 -19.74 27.29
N LEU A 356 18.44 -19.19 26.18
CA LEU A 356 19.11 -18.09 25.46
C LEU A 356 19.25 -16.84 26.34
N LEU A 357 18.24 -16.49 27.14
CA LEU A 357 18.34 -15.38 28.10
C LEU A 357 19.43 -15.64 29.15
N ALA A 358 19.48 -16.85 29.71
CA ALA A 358 20.51 -17.23 30.70
C ALA A 358 21.91 -17.17 30.08
N GLU A 359 22.11 -17.70 28.87
CA GLU A 359 23.38 -17.64 28.11
C GLU A 359 23.82 -16.20 27.79
N ALA A 360 22.85 -15.30 27.61
CA ALA A 360 23.08 -13.87 27.38
C ALA A 360 23.35 -13.10 28.72
N GLY A 361 23.24 -13.77 29.88
CA GLY A 361 23.47 -13.15 31.18
C GLY A 361 22.20 -12.58 31.86
N TYR A 362 21.02 -12.93 31.35
CA TYR A 362 19.71 -12.43 31.85
C TYR A 362 18.82 -13.57 32.37
N LYS A 363 19.38 -14.52 33.16
CA LYS A 363 18.63 -15.68 33.68
C LYS A 363 17.40 -15.31 34.50
N ASP A 364 17.43 -14.16 35.18
CA ASP A 364 16.33 -13.65 36.02
C ASP A 364 15.38 -12.73 35.23
N GLY A 365 15.62 -12.62 33.91
CA GLY A 365 14.88 -11.71 33.03
C GLY A 365 15.23 -10.25 33.23
N PHE A 366 14.43 -9.36 32.69
CA PHE A 366 14.59 -7.91 32.80
C PHE A 366 13.29 -7.17 32.50
N GLU A 367 13.26 -5.87 32.81
CA GLU A 367 12.17 -4.97 32.43
C GLU A 367 12.52 -4.22 31.15
N VAL A 368 11.52 -3.98 30.29
CA VAL A 368 11.68 -3.25 29.04
C VAL A 368 10.43 -2.44 28.72
N ASP A 369 10.61 -1.22 28.19
CA ASP A 369 9.50 -0.42 27.65
C ASP A 369 9.02 -1.01 26.32
N PHE A 370 7.70 -1.14 26.19
CA PHE A 370 7.03 -1.69 25.00
C PHE A 370 5.89 -0.79 24.56
N ALA A 371 5.97 -0.21 23.39
CA ALA A 371 5.00 0.71 22.84
C ALA A 371 4.18 0.10 21.70
N CYS A 372 2.87 0.29 21.73
CA CYS A 372 1.94 -0.19 20.72
C CYS A 372 0.90 0.87 20.35
N PRO A 373 0.43 0.89 19.10
CA PRO A 373 -0.78 1.64 18.75
C PRO A 373 -2.02 0.90 19.30
N ASN A 374 -3.16 1.60 19.34
CA ASN A 374 -4.45 1.00 19.73
C ASN A 374 -5.59 1.35 18.76
N ASN A 375 -5.29 1.90 17.62
CA ASN A 375 -6.28 2.25 16.58
C ASN A 375 -5.67 2.33 15.18
N ARG A 376 -4.61 1.53 14.90
CA ARG A 376 -3.90 1.56 13.61
C ARG A 376 -4.01 0.25 12.83
N TYR A 377 -3.88 -0.88 13.51
CA TYR A 377 -3.92 -2.21 12.91
C TYR A 377 -5.03 -3.03 13.53
N ILE A 378 -5.43 -4.11 12.86
CA ILE A 378 -6.44 -5.03 13.40
C ILE A 378 -5.93 -5.61 14.72
N ASN A 379 -6.67 -5.37 15.81
CA ASN A 379 -6.40 -5.88 17.17
C ASN A 379 -4.97 -5.58 17.67
N ASP A 380 -4.43 -4.42 17.34
CA ASP A 380 -3.05 -4.04 17.69
C ASP A 380 -2.79 -4.05 19.20
N GLU A 381 -3.69 -3.51 20.01
CA GLU A 381 -3.58 -3.51 21.48
C GLU A 381 -3.63 -4.92 22.03
N GLU A 382 -4.58 -5.74 21.59
CA GLU A 382 -4.76 -7.12 22.05
C GLU A 382 -3.55 -8.00 21.70
N ILE A 383 -2.94 -7.80 20.53
CA ILE A 383 -1.69 -8.47 20.15
C ILE A 383 -0.59 -8.14 21.16
N CYS A 384 -0.42 -6.86 21.48
CA CYS A 384 0.63 -6.42 22.39
C CYS A 384 0.39 -6.90 23.84
N GLN A 385 -0.85 -6.92 24.31
CA GLN A 385 -1.22 -7.48 25.61
C GLN A 385 -0.91 -8.98 25.68
N ALA A 386 -1.26 -9.74 24.64
CA ALA A 386 -0.97 -11.16 24.56
C ALA A 386 0.53 -11.44 24.57
N VAL A 387 1.32 -10.68 23.80
CA VAL A 387 2.79 -10.83 23.74
C VAL A 387 3.44 -10.42 25.06
N THR A 388 2.97 -9.38 25.73
CA THR A 388 3.42 -9.00 27.06
C THR A 388 3.28 -10.17 28.04
N SER A 389 2.14 -10.86 28.00
CA SER A 389 1.88 -12.05 28.83
C SER A 389 2.79 -13.23 28.46
N MET A 390 3.11 -13.41 27.17
CA MET A 390 4.02 -14.46 26.69
C MET A 390 5.45 -14.20 27.15
N TRP A 391 5.95 -12.96 27.03
CA TRP A 391 7.30 -12.57 27.47
C TRP A 391 7.47 -12.66 28.99
N ALA A 392 6.41 -12.38 29.76
CA ALA A 392 6.46 -12.55 31.22
C ALA A 392 6.77 -14.01 31.63
N LYS A 393 6.32 -15.02 30.86
CA LYS A 393 6.61 -16.44 31.11
C LYS A 393 8.08 -16.80 30.99
N ILE A 394 8.87 -16.01 30.28
CA ILE A 394 10.32 -16.19 30.15
C ILE A 394 11.13 -15.20 31.01
N GLY A 395 10.48 -14.46 31.91
CA GLY A 395 11.09 -13.51 32.82
C GLY A 395 11.23 -12.08 32.27
N VAL A 396 10.82 -11.80 31.03
CA VAL A 396 10.87 -10.46 30.46
C VAL A 396 9.58 -9.71 30.77
N ARG A 397 9.69 -8.67 31.60
CA ARG A 397 8.55 -7.84 32.03
C ARG A 397 8.43 -6.60 31.14
N ALA A 398 7.61 -6.71 30.11
CA ALA A 398 7.34 -5.59 29.20
C ALA A 398 6.38 -4.58 29.86
N LYS A 399 6.79 -3.32 29.96
CA LYS A 399 5.96 -2.19 30.39
C LYS A 399 5.19 -1.66 29.20
N LEU A 400 4.03 -2.26 28.96
CA LEU A 400 3.20 -1.93 27.80
C LEU A 400 2.60 -0.53 27.91
N ARG A 401 2.77 0.27 26.86
CA ARG A 401 2.08 1.55 26.64
C ARG A 401 1.31 1.46 25.32
N THR A 402 -0.01 1.61 25.39
CA THR A 402 -0.88 1.67 24.21
C THR A 402 -1.31 3.10 23.95
N LEU A 403 -1.20 3.56 22.71
CA LEU A 403 -1.37 4.96 22.34
C LEU A 403 -2.16 5.10 21.02
N PRO A 404 -3.02 6.11 20.89
CA PRO A 404 -3.62 6.46 19.62
C PRO A 404 -2.56 6.82 18.56
N LEU A 405 -2.85 6.52 17.30
CA LEU A 405 -1.97 6.74 16.15
C LEU A 405 -1.31 8.13 16.14
N VAL A 406 -2.10 9.16 16.43
CA VAL A 406 -1.65 10.57 16.38
C VAL A 406 -0.55 10.90 17.39
N THR A 407 -0.47 10.18 18.51
CA THR A 407 0.58 10.31 19.52
C THR A 407 1.66 9.24 19.37
N TYR A 408 1.28 8.05 18.92
CA TYR A 408 2.16 6.90 18.77
C TYR A 408 3.28 7.14 17.74
N PHE A 409 2.92 7.54 16.50
CA PHE A 409 3.91 7.70 15.44
C PHE A 409 4.95 8.77 15.72
N PRO A 410 4.59 10.00 16.15
CA PRO A 410 5.60 10.99 16.54
C PRO A 410 6.53 10.50 17.64
N MET A 411 6.02 9.74 18.62
CA MET A 411 6.80 9.20 19.72
C MET A 411 7.85 8.19 19.23
N ILE A 412 7.46 7.18 18.45
CA ILE A 412 8.43 6.18 17.94
C ILE A 412 9.43 6.80 16.97
N GLN A 413 9.02 7.80 16.17
CA GLN A 413 9.92 8.54 15.27
C GLN A 413 10.95 9.38 16.01
N ARG A 414 10.68 9.79 17.25
CA ARG A 414 11.68 10.40 18.16
C ARG A 414 12.48 9.36 18.93
N PHE A 415 12.32 8.06 18.59
CA PHE A 415 13.03 6.94 19.22
C PHE A 415 12.75 6.79 20.73
N GLU A 416 11.54 7.12 21.18
CA GLU A 416 11.16 7.10 22.60
C GLU A 416 10.65 5.72 23.09
N ALA A 417 10.78 4.67 22.28
CA ALA A 417 10.40 3.30 22.64
C ALA A 417 11.59 2.34 22.53
N SER A 418 11.68 1.38 23.47
CA SER A 418 12.69 0.31 23.41
C SER A 418 12.26 -0.82 22.49
N ILE A 419 10.99 -1.21 22.56
CA ILE A 419 10.34 -2.13 21.60
C ILE A 419 9.07 -1.44 21.12
N TYR A 420 8.74 -1.58 19.84
CA TYR A 420 7.58 -0.94 19.21
C TYR A 420 6.93 -1.85 18.18
N MET A 421 5.61 -1.74 18.01
CA MET A 421 4.88 -2.39 16.93
C MET A 421 4.86 -1.51 15.67
N LEU A 422 5.09 -2.11 14.52
CA LEU A 422 4.87 -1.45 13.22
C LEU A 422 4.26 -2.43 12.22
N GLY A 423 3.48 -1.90 11.28
CA GLY A 423 3.01 -2.64 10.12
C GLY A 423 3.55 -1.99 8.84
N TRP A 424 4.18 -2.78 7.98
CA TRP A 424 4.81 -2.30 6.77
C TRP A 424 4.19 -2.93 5.52
N GLY A 425 3.50 -2.11 4.73
CA GLY A 425 3.01 -2.48 3.42
C GLY A 425 4.04 -2.15 2.33
N VAL A 426 4.05 -2.93 1.26
CA VAL A 426 5.03 -2.81 0.17
C VAL A 426 4.31 -2.43 -1.13
N PRO A 427 4.01 -1.14 -1.38
CA PRO A 427 3.22 -0.72 -2.53
C PRO A 427 3.89 -1.00 -3.88
N THR A 428 5.22 -1.12 -3.90
CA THR A 428 5.98 -1.51 -5.08
C THR A 428 6.02 -3.02 -5.33
N PHE A 429 5.49 -3.85 -4.43
CA PHE A 429 5.60 -5.32 -4.44
C PHE A 429 7.04 -5.83 -4.62
N ASP A 430 8.01 -5.05 -4.16
CA ASP A 430 9.45 -5.35 -4.24
C ASP A 430 10.13 -5.13 -2.88
N THR A 431 10.88 -6.13 -2.43
CA THR A 431 11.56 -6.13 -1.12
C THR A 431 12.50 -4.93 -0.92
N LEU A 432 12.99 -4.29 -2.00
CA LEU A 432 13.84 -3.09 -1.86
C LEU A 432 13.17 -2.03 -0.98
N TYR A 433 11.85 -1.86 -1.10
CA TYR A 433 11.11 -0.87 -0.30
C TYR A 433 11.23 -1.15 1.22
N SER A 434 11.12 -2.43 1.62
CA SER A 434 11.35 -2.84 3.01
C SER A 434 12.84 -2.79 3.39
N ALA A 435 13.71 -3.30 2.52
CA ALA A 435 15.13 -3.42 2.80
C ALA A 435 15.79 -2.05 2.98
N GLN A 436 15.49 -1.10 2.12
CA GLN A 436 16.01 0.27 2.21
C GLN A 436 15.47 1.00 3.43
N SER A 437 14.16 0.88 3.72
CA SER A 437 13.52 1.66 4.78
C SER A 437 13.73 1.08 6.18
N LEU A 438 13.74 -0.25 6.32
CA LEU A 438 13.73 -0.93 7.62
C LEU A 438 15.09 -1.56 7.99
N PHE A 439 15.84 -2.10 7.01
CA PHE A 439 17.04 -2.90 7.29
C PHE A 439 18.34 -2.15 7.06
N ARG A 440 18.36 -1.20 6.12
CA ARG A 440 19.53 -0.38 5.83
C ARG A 440 19.89 0.46 7.05
N THR A 441 21.18 0.55 7.37
CA THR A 441 21.66 1.50 8.38
C THR A 441 21.19 2.90 8.06
N VAL A 442 20.75 3.64 9.09
CA VAL A 442 20.24 5.02 8.94
C VAL A 442 21.27 5.90 8.25
N GLY A 443 20.89 6.53 7.16
CA GLY A 443 21.75 7.32 6.30
C GLY A 443 21.00 8.44 5.59
N THR A 444 21.51 8.83 4.43
CA THR A 444 20.89 9.84 3.55
C THR A 444 20.01 9.19 2.47
N GLY A 445 19.23 9.98 1.75
CA GLY A 445 18.45 9.50 0.60
C GLY A 445 17.34 8.48 0.93
N GLY A 446 16.83 8.51 2.16
CA GLY A 446 15.76 7.61 2.62
C GLY A 446 16.25 6.28 3.18
N ASP A 447 17.56 6.04 3.25
CA ASP A 447 18.14 4.85 3.84
C ASP A 447 17.84 4.80 5.34
N GLY A 448 17.22 3.71 5.80
CA GLY A 448 16.87 3.48 7.18
C GLY A 448 15.85 4.48 7.77
N ASN A 449 15.06 5.18 6.94
CA ASN A 449 14.13 6.22 7.40
C ASN A 449 13.02 5.70 8.34
N TYR A 450 12.75 4.40 8.34
CA TYR A 450 11.88 3.68 9.26
C TYR A 450 12.60 2.60 10.07
N ASN A 451 13.93 2.57 10.04
CA ASN A 451 14.75 1.75 10.92
C ASN A 451 14.81 2.40 12.31
N LEU A 452 13.66 2.45 12.99
CA LEU A 452 13.50 3.16 14.25
C LEU A 452 14.23 2.47 15.42
N GLY A 453 14.57 1.19 15.27
CA GLY A 453 15.43 0.45 16.19
C GLY A 453 16.93 0.66 15.93
N ARG A 454 17.28 1.41 14.88
CA ARG A 454 18.66 1.68 14.47
C ARG A 454 19.54 0.44 14.34
N TYR A 455 18.93 -0.66 13.86
CA TYR A 455 19.69 -1.84 13.45
C TYR A 455 20.77 -1.43 12.45
N SER A 456 21.96 -1.98 12.58
CA SER A 456 23.07 -1.72 11.68
C SER A 456 23.85 -3.02 11.43
N ASN A 457 24.05 -3.34 10.16
CA ASN A 457 24.79 -4.51 9.72
C ASN A 457 25.47 -4.21 8.38
N PRO A 458 26.81 -4.15 8.32
CA PRO A 458 27.54 -3.82 7.10
C PRO A 458 27.24 -4.79 5.93
N ARG A 459 27.01 -6.10 6.22
CA ARG A 459 26.62 -7.05 5.18
C ARG A 459 25.24 -6.74 4.60
N MET A 460 24.27 -6.39 5.46
CA MET A 460 22.95 -5.96 5.03
C MET A 460 23.06 -4.72 4.14
N ASP A 461 23.88 -3.76 4.53
CA ASP A 461 24.09 -2.52 3.79
C ASP A 461 24.61 -2.80 2.37
N LEU A 462 25.59 -3.68 2.21
CA LEU A 462 26.12 -4.10 0.91
C LEU A 462 25.06 -4.82 0.05
N VAL A 463 24.24 -5.66 0.67
CA VAL A 463 23.15 -6.36 -0.05
C VAL A 463 22.11 -5.37 -0.53
N VAL A 464 21.70 -4.41 0.32
CA VAL A 464 20.71 -3.38 -0.06
C VAL A 464 21.26 -2.49 -1.19
N ASP A 465 22.54 -2.09 -1.11
CA ASP A 465 23.15 -1.27 -2.16
C ASP A 465 23.21 -2.01 -3.51
N ARG A 466 23.47 -3.32 -3.50
CA ARG A 466 23.37 -4.18 -4.69
C ARG A 466 21.95 -4.24 -5.24
N ILE A 467 20.96 -4.46 -4.38
CA ILE A 467 19.53 -4.52 -4.79
C ILE A 467 19.09 -3.22 -5.49
N LYS A 468 19.59 -2.06 -5.04
CA LYS A 468 19.24 -0.75 -5.59
C LYS A 468 19.61 -0.59 -7.07
N THR A 469 20.70 -1.23 -7.50
CA THR A 469 21.33 -0.96 -8.81
C THR A 469 21.41 -2.17 -9.73
N GLU A 470 21.20 -3.40 -9.21
CA GLU A 470 21.29 -4.64 -9.99
C GLU A 470 20.13 -4.74 -10.98
N THR A 471 20.46 -4.84 -12.27
CA THR A 471 19.49 -4.96 -13.37
C THR A 471 19.31 -6.38 -13.90
N ASP A 472 20.22 -7.31 -13.58
CA ASP A 472 20.03 -8.74 -13.83
C ASP A 472 19.00 -9.29 -12.84
N LEU A 473 17.79 -9.56 -13.34
CA LEU A 473 16.66 -9.97 -12.48
C LEU A 473 16.94 -11.23 -11.66
N PRO A 474 17.52 -12.32 -12.19
CA PRO A 474 17.92 -13.50 -11.40
C PRO A 474 18.89 -13.16 -10.27
N VAL A 475 19.92 -12.36 -10.54
CA VAL A 475 20.91 -11.91 -9.52
C VAL A 475 20.22 -11.06 -8.46
N ARG A 476 19.41 -10.11 -8.91
CA ARG A 476 18.67 -9.20 -8.05
C ARG A 476 17.70 -9.95 -7.13
N ASN A 477 16.92 -10.91 -7.66
CA ASN A 477 15.97 -11.70 -6.88
C ASN A 477 16.67 -12.52 -5.78
N ARG A 478 17.85 -13.09 -6.07
CA ARG A 478 18.67 -13.73 -5.02
C ARG A 478 19.08 -12.76 -3.93
N SER A 479 19.46 -11.53 -4.29
CA SER A 479 19.84 -10.49 -3.31
C SER A 479 18.64 -10.01 -2.47
N LEU A 480 17.42 -9.94 -3.04
CA LEU A 480 16.19 -9.65 -2.30
C LEU A 480 15.93 -10.71 -1.23
N THR A 481 16.05 -12.00 -1.61
CA THR A 481 15.91 -13.12 -0.66
C THR A 481 17.03 -13.12 0.38
N GLU A 482 18.27 -12.81 -0.01
CA GLU A 482 19.41 -12.69 0.93
C GLU A 482 19.16 -11.62 1.99
N ALA A 483 18.60 -10.45 1.63
CA ALA A 483 18.26 -9.40 2.60
C ALA A 483 17.23 -9.88 3.63
N LEU A 484 16.19 -10.60 3.18
CA LEU A 484 15.18 -11.18 4.07
C LEU A 484 15.78 -12.27 4.98
N GLN A 485 16.65 -13.13 4.45
CA GLN A 485 17.33 -14.16 5.23
C GLN A 485 18.26 -13.54 6.30
N LEU A 486 19.03 -12.51 5.93
CA LEU A 486 19.86 -11.78 6.90
C LEU A 486 19.05 -11.13 8.02
N SER A 487 17.87 -10.60 7.68
CA SER A 487 16.94 -10.07 8.70
C SER A 487 16.50 -11.16 9.67
N ASN A 488 16.19 -12.37 9.18
CA ASN A 488 15.81 -13.52 10.00
C ASN A 488 16.98 -14.02 10.87
N ASP A 489 18.16 -14.20 10.28
CA ASP A 489 19.34 -14.74 10.97
C ASP A 489 19.79 -13.85 12.13
N THR A 490 19.73 -12.52 11.91
CA THR A 490 20.13 -11.52 12.90
C THR A 490 18.99 -11.06 13.80
N VAL A 491 17.78 -11.51 13.54
CA VAL A 491 16.54 -11.01 14.19
C VAL A 491 16.57 -9.48 14.27
N SER A 492 16.75 -8.85 13.10
CA SER A 492 16.70 -7.38 13.01
C SER A 492 15.37 -6.83 13.52
N HIS A 493 14.29 -7.55 13.23
CA HIS A 493 12.91 -7.34 13.66
C HIS A 493 12.28 -8.67 14.05
N ILE A 494 11.15 -8.65 14.74
CA ILE A 494 10.34 -9.83 15.04
C ILE A 494 9.07 -9.78 14.18
N PRO A 495 9.02 -10.41 12.99
CA PRO A 495 7.80 -10.51 12.21
C PRO A 495 6.75 -11.35 12.94
N LEU A 496 5.49 -10.94 12.89
CA LEU A 496 4.37 -11.63 13.53
C LEU A 496 3.50 -12.34 12.49
N HIS A 497 2.87 -11.55 11.63
CA HIS A 497 1.92 -12.06 10.64
C HIS A 497 1.70 -11.08 9.48
N ASN A 498 1.22 -11.60 8.35
CA ASN A 498 0.55 -10.80 7.35
C ASN A 498 -0.93 -10.67 7.73
N GLN A 499 -1.50 -9.47 7.65
CA GLN A 499 -2.92 -9.27 7.88
C GLN A 499 -3.75 -9.94 6.78
N ILE A 500 -4.90 -10.49 7.15
CA ILE A 500 -5.95 -10.87 6.21
C ILE A 500 -7.01 -9.79 6.28
N ILE A 501 -7.28 -9.16 5.16
CA ILE A 501 -8.26 -8.06 5.06
C ILE A 501 -9.57 -8.58 4.47
N PRO A 502 -10.68 -8.48 5.21
CA PRO A 502 -11.98 -8.87 4.72
C PRO A 502 -12.67 -7.73 3.96
N TRP A 503 -13.39 -8.07 2.91
CA TRP A 503 -14.36 -7.22 2.20
C TRP A 503 -15.73 -7.84 2.28
N ALA A 504 -16.71 -7.15 2.85
CA ALA A 504 -18.09 -7.62 2.88
C ALA A 504 -18.90 -6.94 1.76
N MET A 505 -19.69 -7.73 1.03
CA MET A 505 -20.44 -7.22 -0.11
C MET A 505 -21.72 -8.03 -0.39
N LYS A 506 -22.63 -7.47 -1.16
CA LYS A 506 -23.78 -8.21 -1.72
C LYS A 506 -23.30 -9.34 -2.62
N LYS A 507 -24.05 -10.46 -2.67
CA LYS A 507 -23.67 -11.65 -3.47
C LYS A 507 -23.54 -11.37 -4.97
N ASN A 508 -24.31 -10.40 -5.48
CA ASN A 508 -24.30 -10.01 -6.89
C ASN A 508 -23.11 -9.11 -7.28
N ILE A 509 -22.21 -8.77 -6.36
CA ILE A 509 -21.01 -8.00 -6.68
C ILE A 509 -19.89 -8.98 -7.06
N ASP A 510 -19.30 -8.80 -8.24
CA ASP A 510 -18.10 -9.48 -8.68
C ASP A 510 -16.89 -8.54 -8.63
N ILE A 511 -15.87 -8.92 -7.89
CA ILE A 511 -14.67 -8.12 -7.68
C ILE A 511 -13.47 -9.04 -7.44
N VAL A 512 -12.28 -8.58 -7.80
CA VAL A 512 -11.01 -9.22 -7.44
C VAL A 512 -10.49 -8.60 -6.16
N HIS A 513 -10.34 -9.41 -5.11
CA HIS A 513 -9.70 -8.96 -3.89
C HIS A 513 -8.22 -8.65 -4.16
N ARG A 514 -7.76 -7.48 -3.72
CA ARG A 514 -6.37 -7.04 -3.96
C ARG A 514 -5.60 -6.94 -2.66
N ALA A 515 -4.36 -7.39 -2.69
CA ALA A 515 -3.47 -7.35 -1.54
C ALA A 515 -3.09 -5.93 -1.08
N ASP A 516 -3.26 -4.92 -1.93
CA ASP A 516 -3.05 -3.50 -1.59
C ASP A 516 -4.31 -2.80 -1.02
N ASN A 517 -5.38 -3.58 -0.76
CA ASN A 517 -6.67 -3.10 -0.23
C ASN A 517 -7.33 -2.04 -1.11
N ARG A 518 -7.15 -2.13 -2.45
CA ARG A 518 -7.72 -1.18 -3.41
C ARG A 518 -8.71 -1.86 -4.34
N ILE A 519 -9.81 -1.19 -4.65
CA ILE A 519 -10.79 -1.66 -5.63
C ILE A 519 -10.22 -1.47 -7.05
N ASP A 520 -10.27 -2.52 -7.87
CA ASP A 520 -10.02 -2.39 -9.31
C ASP A 520 -11.34 -2.04 -10.04
N TRP A 521 -11.50 -0.76 -10.30
CA TRP A 521 -12.71 -0.19 -10.92
C TRP A 521 -12.99 -0.71 -12.34
N ARG A 522 -11.99 -1.31 -13.00
CA ARG A 522 -12.10 -1.81 -14.37
C ARG A 522 -12.73 -3.19 -14.45
N VAL A 523 -12.69 -3.96 -13.36
CA VAL A 523 -13.18 -5.35 -13.32
C VAL A 523 -14.39 -5.56 -12.40
N LEU A 524 -14.75 -4.55 -11.62
CA LEU A 524 -15.93 -4.56 -10.74
C LEU A 524 -17.21 -4.73 -11.54
N LYS A 525 -18.06 -5.70 -11.16
CA LYS A 525 -19.38 -5.93 -11.78
C LYS A 525 -20.50 -5.97 -10.74
N VAL A 526 -21.65 -5.46 -11.13
CA VAL A 526 -22.94 -5.61 -10.43
C VAL A 526 -23.83 -6.50 -11.30
N ASN A 527 -24.03 -7.75 -10.90
CA ASN A 527 -24.85 -8.72 -11.64
C ASN A 527 -26.34 -8.58 -11.36
#